data_3af3f2022806db0abcc4ac7c99bf7683
#
_entry.id   3af3f2022806db0abcc4ac7c99bf7683
#
_cell.length_a   1.000
_cell.length_b   1.000
_cell.length_c   1.000
_cell.angle_alpha   90.00
_cell.angle_beta   90.00
_cell.angle_gamma   90.00
#
_symmetry.space_group_name_H-M   'P 1'
#
loop_
_entity.id
_entity.type
_entity.pdbx_description
1 polymer ?
#
loop_
_entity_poly.entity_id
_entity_poly.type
_entity_poly.pdbx_seq_one_letter_code
_entity_poly.pdbx_strand_id
1 'polypeptide(L)'
;MNTVCDVNMCAGCMACVDICPRKAISVVDDIEYMNAVIDDTLCINCNMCHKVCQKNHPADLRKPQKWLQGWGEENVRAASSSGGFGQEIMRSMLRNGGVVAACKLSGREFKFELFEDEKRIPEFIGSKYVKSNPIGIYQAVKDKLKSGKKVLFIGLPCQVSSMRNYVRDDRNLYTVDLICHGSPSVKILQQAME
;
A
#
# COMPACT_ATOMS: atom_id res chain seq x y z
N MET A 1 -5.64 26.15 -0.92
CA MET A 1 -5.57 24.78 -1.49
C MET A 1 -6.50 23.91 -0.67
N ASN A 2 -7.50 23.30 -1.30
CA ASN A 2 -8.40 22.36 -0.62
C ASN A 2 -7.77 20.97 -0.63
N THR A 3 -7.48 20.40 0.54
CA THR A 3 -6.72 19.15 0.68
C THR A 3 -7.48 18.15 1.54
N VAL A 4 -7.25 16.85 1.32
CA VAL A 4 -7.91 15.76 2.06
C VAL A 4 -7.52 15.74 3.54
N CYS A 5 -6.28 16.09 3.86
CA CYS A 5 -5.78 16.28 5.24
C CYS A 5 -4.98 17.58 5.28
N ASP A 6 -4.52 17.96 6.45
CA ASP A 6 -3.73 19.19 6.64
C ASP A 6 -2.59 19.28 5.63
N VAL A 7 -2.35 20.48 5.12
CA VAL A 7 -1.30 20.76 4.14
C VAL A 7 0.06 20.24 4.66
N ASN A 8 0.82 19.60 3.79
CA ASN A 8 2.13 18.98 4.05
C ASN A 8 2.12 17.82 5.07
N MET A 9 0.94 17.30 5.41
CA MET A 9 0.80 16.15 6.30
C MET A 9 0.37 14.86 5.58
N CYS A 10 0.28 14.91 4.24
CA CYS A 10 -0.11 13.75 3.43
C CYS A 10 1.02 12.72 3.36
N ALA A 11 0.73 11.49 3.75
CA ALA A 11 1.70 10.38 3.64
C ALA A 11 1.81 9.77 2.23
N GLY A 12 1.04 10.25 1.24
CA GLY A 12 1.06 9.74 -0.12
C GLY A 12 0.54 8.30 -0.25
N CYS A 13 -0.37 7.85 0.62
CA CYS A 13 -0.96 6.51 0.54
C CYS A 13 -2.01 6.36 -0.57
N MET A 14 -2.53 7.44 -1.12
CA MET A 14 -3.43 7.53 -2.30
C MET A 14 -4.79 6.82 -2.16
N ALA A 15 -5.18 6.34 -1.00
CA ALA A 15 -6.49 5.70 -0.80
C ALA A 15 -7.67 6.67 -1.07
N CYS A 16 -7.47 7.95 -0.81
CA CYS A 16 -8.45 9.00 -1.11
C CYS A 16 -8.68 9.18 -2.61
N VAL A 17 -7.67 8.94 -3.43
CA VAL A 17 -7.78 8.96 -4.90
C VAL A 17 -8.68 7.82 -5.38
N ASP A 18 -8.41 6.59 -4.89
CA ASP A 18 -9.16 5.39 -5.26
C ASP A 18 -10.63 5.44 -4.82
N ILE A 19 -10.90 6.01 -3.64
CA ILE A 19 -12.27 6.04 -3.10
C ILE A 19 -13.16 7.08 -3.76
N CYS A 20 -12.57 8.07 -4.45
CA CYS A 20 -13.32 9.20 -4.97
C CYS A 20 -14.17 8.81 -6.20
N PRO A 21 -15.53 8.80 -6.10
CA PRO A 21 -16.38 8.40 -7.21
C PRO A 21 -16.38 9.41 -8.36
N ARG A 22 -15.96 10.65 -8.07
CA ARG A 22 -15.89 11.74 -9.05
C ARG A 22 -14.49 11.96 -9.61
N LYS A 23 -13.48 11.19 -9.13
CA LYS A 23 -12.05 11.39 -9.48
C LYS A 23 -11.58 12.83 -9.26
N ALA A 24 -12.14 13.48 -8.24
CA ALA A 24 -11.86 14.86 -7.89
C ALA A 24 -10.58 15.05 -7.07
N ILE A 25 -9.74 14.01 -6.93
CA ILE A 25 -8.55 14.08 -6.09
C ILE A 25 -7.32 13.72 -6.90
N SER A 26 -6.34 14.61 -6.86
CA SER A 26 -5.00 14.41 -7.39
C SER A 26 -3.96 14.48 -6.28
N VAL A 27 -2.81 13.85 -6.49
CA VAL A 27 -1.68 13.96 -5.56
C VAL A 27 -0.62 14.86 -6.19
N VAL A 28 -0.36 15.99 -5.52
CA VAL A 28 0.74 16.88 -5.84
C VAL A 28 1.96 16.43 -5.05
N ASP A 29 3.01 16.05 -5.75
CA ASP A 29 4.31 15.70 -5.21
C ASP A 29 5.28 16.86 -5.45
N ASP A 30 5.69 17.52 -4.38
CA ASP A 30 6.62 18.66 -4.40
C ASP A 30 7.99 18.27 -3.82
N ILE A 31 8.38 17.03 -4.03
CA ILE A 31 9.63 16.39 -3.54
C ILE A 31 9.69 16.34 -2.01
N GLU A 32 9.62 17.48 -1.34
CA GLU A 32 9.67 17.59 0.12
C GLU A 32 8.35 17.17 0.76
N TYR A 33 7.23 17.50 0.11
CA TYR A 33 5.88 17.25 0.62
C TYR A 33 4.98 16.62 -0.44
N MET A 34 4.02 15.86 0.01
CA MET A 34 2.89 15.41 -0.80
C MET A 34 1.61 16.03 -0.28
N ASN A 35 0.69 16.37 -1.20
CA ASN A 35 -0.64 16.83 -0.86
C ASN A 35 -1.69 16.18 -1.76
N ALA A 36 -2.73 15.62 -1.15
CA ALA A 36 -3.90 15.14 -1.86
C ALA A 36 -4.88 16.30 -2.03
N VAL A 37 -4.91 16.89 -3.21
CA VAL A 37 -5.66 18.11 -3.55
C VAL A 37 -7.03 17.73 -4.09
N ILE A 38 -8.05 18.45 -3.64
CA ILE A 38 -9.44 18.28 -4.08
C ILE A 38 -9.76 19.34 -5.14
N ASP A 39 -10.28 18.89 -6.27
CA ASP A 39 -10.87 19.75 -7.28
C ASP A 39 -12.32 20.07 -6.90
N ASP A 40 -12.55 21.30 -6.44
CA ASP A 40 -13.86 21.75 -5.97
C ASP A 40 -14.92 21.77 -7.08
N THR A 41 -14.52 21.82 -8.37
CA THR A 41 -15.46 21.78 -9.51
C THR A 41 -16.03 20.39 -9.74
N LEU A 42 -15.33 19.35 -9.36
CA LEU A 42 -15.73 17.94 -9.48
C LEU A 42 -16.25 17.36 -8.16
N CYS A 43 -15.90 17.98 -7.04
CA CYS A 43 -16.21 17.46 -5.71
C CYS A 43 -17.69 17.58 -5.38
N ILE A 44 -18.29 16.49 -4.91
CA ILE A 44 -19.69 16.43 -4.44
C ILE A 44 -19.82 16.45 -2.91
N ASN A 45 -18.76 16.76 -2.21
CA ASN A 45 -18.71 16.86 -0.74
C ASN A 45 -19.19 15.59 0.01
N CYS A 46 -18.98 14.39 -0.56
CA CYS A 46 -19.43 13.13 0.06
C CYS A 46 -18.57 12.68 1.25
N ASN A 47 -17.46 13.32 1.49
CA ASN A 47 -16.52 13.09 2.61
C ASN A 47 -15.87 11.69 2.67
N MET A 48 -15.95 10.89 1.61
CA MET A 48 -15.38 9.54 1.57
C MET A 48 -13.86 9.56 1.65
N CYS A 49 -13.22 10.54 1.01
CA CYS A 49 -11.78 10.71 1.01
C CYS A 49 -11.21 10.99 2.40
N HIS A 50 -11.90 11.78 3.21
CA HIS A 50 -11.52 12.04 4.60
C HIS A 50 -11.61 10.77 5.46
N LYS A 51 -12.67 9.97 5.26
CA LYS A 51 -12.89 8.72 6.05
C LYS A 51 -11.84 7.65 5.82
N VAL A 52 -11.26 7.56 4.62
CA VAL A 52 -10.21 6.57 4.33
C VAL A 52 -8.81 7.08 4.65
N CYS A 53 -8.66 8.38 4.86
CA CYS A 53 -7.35 8.98 5.14
C CYS A 53 -6.84 8.56 6.52
N GLN A 54 -5.68 7.90 6.54
CA GLN A 54 -5.05 7.46 7.79
C GLN A 54 -4.55 8.62 8.67
N LYS A 55 -4.37 9.82 8.10
CA LYS A 55 -4.03 11.02 8.88
C LYS A 55 -5.24 11.55 9.64
N ASN A 56 -6.42 11.53 9.01
CA ASN A 56 -7.68 11.96 9.63
C ASN A 56 -8.27 10.87 10.55
N HIS A 57 -8.04 9.62 10.20
CA HIS A 57 -8.49 8.44 10.94
C HIS A 57 -7.31 7.46 11.12
N PRO A 58 -6.38 7.74 12.05
CA PRO A 58 -5.26 6.86 12.33
C PRO A 58 -5.75 5.52 12.88
N ALA A 59 -5.01 4.45 12.56
CA ALA A 59 -5.29 3.14 13.11
C ALA A 59 -5.00 3.09 14.62
N ASP A 60 -5.82 2.34 15.34
CA ASP A 60 -5.56 2.05 16.76
C ASP A 60 -4.27 1.25 16.91
N LEU A 61 -3.37 1.73 17.76
CA LEU A 61 -2.16 1.00 18.13
C LEU A 61 -2.52 -0.15 19.08
N ARG A 62 -2.13 -1.37 18.68
CA ARG A 62 -2.35 -2.57 19.49
C ARG A 62 -1.02 -3.17 19.93
N LYS A 63 -0.97 -3.68 21.16
CA LYS A 63 0.20 -4.44 21.61
C LYS A 63 0.31 -5.74 20.81
N PRO A 64 1.52 -6.15 20.39
CA PRO A 64 1.71 -7.43 19.72
C PRO A 64 1.35 -8.58 20.65
N GLN A 65 0.69 -9.58 20.12
CA GLN A 65 0.31 -10.79 20.89
C GLN A 65 1.50 -11.76 21.00
N LYS A 66 2.39 -11.75 20.00
CA LYS A 66 3.60 -12.58 19.93
C LYS A 66 4.73 -11.83 19.27
N TRP A 67 5.93 -12.10 19.71
CA TRP A 67 7.18 -11.71 19.08
C TRP A 67 7.81 -12.95 18.48
N LEU A 68 8.12 -12.91 17.19
CA LEU A 68 8.73 -14.01 16.46
C LEU A 68 9.96 -13.47 15.73
N GLN A 69 11.00 -14.29 15.66
CA GLN A 69 12.16 -14.06 14.82
C GLN A 69 12.31 -15.24 13.88
N GLY A 70 12.58 -14.98 12.61
CA GLY A 70 12.74 -16.04 11.62
C GLY A 70 13.32 -15.51 10.31
N TRP A 71 13.66 -16.45 9.45
CA TRP A 71 14.15 -16.20 8.09
C TRP A 71 13.70 -17.34 7.19
N GLY A 72 13.70 -17.10 5.88
CA GLY A 72 13.43 -18.12 4.86
C GLY A 72 14.60 -19.08 4.70
N GLU A 73 14.37 -20.15 3.94
CA GLU A 73 15.42 -21.07 3.52
C GLU A 73 16.55 -20.34 2.78
N GLU A 74 17.72 -20.97 2.66
CA GLU A 74 18.93 -20.33 2.14
C GLU A 74 18.75 -19.74 0.74
N ASN A 75 18.12 -20.48 -0.17
CA ASN A 75 17.82 -20.03 -1.53
C ASN A 75 16.87 -18.82 -1.56
N VAL A 76 15.87 -18.78 -0.67
CA VAL A 76 14.93 -17.65 -0.54
C VAL A 76 15.64 -16.44 0.04
N ARG A 77 16.49 -16.65 1.03
CA ARG A 77 17.31 -15.62 1.67
C ARG A 77 18.30 -14.99 0.69
N ALA A 78 19.00 -15.82 -0.09
CA ALA A 78 19.95 -15.36 -1.10
C ALA A 78 19.32 -14.46 -2.16
N ALA A 79 18.04 -14.69 -2.50
CA ALA A 79 17.27 -13.87 -3.44
C ALA A 79 16.57 -12.67 -2.79
N SER A 80 16.77 -12.41 -1.50
CA SER A 80 16.06 -11.37 -0.74
C SER A 80 16.99 -10.25 -0.29
N SER A 81 16.42 -9.05 -0.04
CA SER A 81 17.17 -7.94 0.57
C SER A 81 17.53 -8.19 2.05
N SER A 82 16.90 -9.15 2.72
CA SER A 82 17.17 -9.55 4.10
C SER A 82 16.75 -11.01 4.34
N GLY A 83 16.04 -11.32 5.41
CA GLY A 83 15.68 -12.69 5.80
C GLY A 83 14.73 -13.46 4.88
N GLY A 84 14.17 -12.86 3.83
CA GLY A 84 13.26 -13.56 2.90
C GLY A 84 11.85 -13.80 3.43
N PHE A 85 11.53 -13.34 4.64
CA PHE A 85 10.27 -13.63 5.33
C PHE A 85 9.04 -13.16 4.53
N GLY A 86 9.14 -12.02 3.82
CA GLY A 86 8.07 -11.52 2.95
C GLY A 86 7.69 -12.51 1.84
N GLN A 87 8.69 -13.19 1.24
CA GLN A 87 8.43 -14.22 0.24
C GLN A 87 7.67 -15.41 0.83
N GLU A 88 8.07 -15.87 2.02
CA GLU A 88 7.44 -17.02 2.68
C GLU A 88 5.98 -16.73 3.07
N ILE A 89 5.70 -15.51 3.54
CA ILE A 89 4.32 -15.11 3.84
C ILE A 89 3.47 -15.07 2.55
N MET A 90 3.99 -14.50 1.46
CA MET A 90 3.31 -14.50 0.16
C MET A 90 3.04 -15.94 -0.32
N ARG A 91 4.06 -16.79 -0.28
CA ARG A 91 3.95 -18.22 -0.66
C ARG A 91 2.90 -18.95 0.17
N SER A 92 2.91 -18.75 1.48
CA SER A 92 1.91 -19.35 2.38
C SER A 92 0.49 -18.90 2.03
N MET A 93 0.26 -17.61 1.77
CA MET A 93 -1.06 -17.11 1.38
C MET A 93 -1.55 -17.76 0.08
N LEU A 94 -0.71 -17.80 -0.94
CA LEU A 94 -1.05 -18.34 -2.26
C LEU A 94 -1.34 -19.84 -2.21
N ARG A 95 -0.53 -20.62 -1.50
CA ARG A 95 -0.75 -22.07 -1.30
C ARG A 95 -2.03 -22.40 -0.57
N ASN A 96 -2.55 -21.46 0.23
CA ASN A 96 -3.85 -21.58 0.90
C ASN A 96 -5.00 -20.96 0.07
N GLY A 97 -4.82 -20.78 -1.24
CA GLY A 97 -5.85 -20.29 -2.17
C GLY A 97 -6.21 -18.82 -2.00
N GLY A 98 -5.37 -18.06 -1.30
CA GLY A 98 -5.53 -16.62 -1.15
C GLY A 98 -4.93 -15.82 -2.31
N VAL A 99 -5.03 -14.50 -2.20
CA VAL A 99 -4.54 -13.52 -3.17
C VAL A 99 -3.54 -12.61 -2.47
N VAL A 100 -2.50 -12.19 -3.17
CA VAL A 100 -1.50 -11.24 -2.62
C VAL A 100 -1.57 -9.92 -3.36
N ALA A 101 -1.57 -8.83 -2.60
CA ALA A 101 -1.40 -7.45 -3.08
C ALA A 101 -0.06 -6.92 -2.57
N ALA A 102 0.88 -6.67 -3.47
CA ALA A 102 2.21 -6.20 -3.12
C ALA A 102 2.76 -5.23 -4.17
N CYS A 103 3.83 -4.51 -3.82
CA CYS A 103 4.49 -3.56 -4.70
C CYS A 103 5.59 -4.24 -5.51
N LYS A 104 5.62 -3.97 -6.82
CA LYS A 104 6.71 -4.34 -7.73
C LYS A 104 7.26 -3.14 -8.49
N LEU A 105 8.44 -3.31 -9.05
CA LEU A 105 8.98 -2.40 -10.05
C LEU A 105 8.46 -2.83 -11.43
N SER A 106 7.82 -1.90 -12.14
CA SER A 106 7.31 -2.11 -13.51
C SER A 106 7.81 -0.97 -14.39
N GLY A 107 8.81 -1.26 -15.23
CA GLY A 107 9.53 -0.20 -15.94
C GLY A 107 10.26 0.74 -14.98
N ARG A 108 9.84 2.00 -14.91
CA ARG A 108 10.38 3.01 -13.99
C ARG A 108 9.43 3.36 -12.85
N GLU A 109 8.36 2.57 -12.64
CA GLU A 109 7.33 2.86 -11.65
C GLU A 109 7.23 1.73 -10.62
N PHE A 110 7.00 2.12 -9.38
CA PHE A 110 6.74 1.22 -8.27
C PHE A 110 5.23 1.12 -8.07
N LYS A 111 4.63 0.04 -8.59
CA LYS A 111 3.17 -0.17 -8.59
C LYS A 111 2.76 -1.36 -7.73
N PHE A 112 1.55 -1.27 -7.22
CA PHE A 112 0.90 -2.42 -6.59
C PHE A 112 0.15 -3.26 -7.61
N GLU A 113 0.20 -4.56 -7.46
CA GLU A 113 -0.62 -5.51 -8.20
C GLU A 113 -1.16 -6.60 -7.31
N LEU A 114 -2.32 -7.17 -7.72
CA LEU A 114 -2.85 -8.42 -7.21
C LEU A 114 -2.31 -9.59 -8.02
N PHE A 115 -1.97 -10.68 -7.33
CA PHE A 115 -1.59 -11.92 -8.00
C PHE A 115 -2.01 -13.16 -7.19
N GLU A 116 -2.24 -14.28 -7.91
CA GLU A 116 -2.66 -15.57 -7.38
C GLU A 116 -1.68 -16.69 -7.74
N ASP A 117 -0.74 -16.46 -8.64
CA ASP A 117 0.27 -17.43 -9.06
C ASP A 117 1.58 -17.27 -8.26
N GLU A 118 1.98 -18.34 -7.56
CA GLU A 118 3.22 -18.39 -6.78
C GLU A 118 4.48 -18.10 -7.64
N LYS A 119 4.46 -18.44 -8.93
CA LYS A 119 5.57 -18.18 -9.86
C LYS A 119 5.85 -16.68 -10.05
N ARG A 120 4.91 -15.83 -9.70
CA ARG A 120 5.07 -14.37 -9.78
C ARG A 120 5.75 -13.74 -8.56
N ILE A 121 5.98 -14.48 -7.47
CA ILE A 121 6.65 -13.95 -6.28
C ILE A 121 7.97 -13.21 -6.62
N PRO A 122 8.83 -13.71 -7.53
CA PRO A 122 10.07 -13.02 -7.89
C PRO A 122 9.90 -11.59 -8.42
N GLU A 123 8.74 -11.23 -8.97
CA GLU A 123 8.46 -9.85 -9.43
C GLU A 123 8.33 -8.85 -8.25
N PHE A 124 8.04 -9.33 -7.05
CA PHE A 124 7.70 -8.54 -5.87
C PHE A 124 8.80 -8.49 -4.81
N ILE A 125 9.88 -9.26 -4.99
CA ILE A 125 11.01 -9.29 -4.07
C ILE A 125 11.88 -8.03 -4.16
N GLY A 126 12.75 -7.85 -3.17
CA GLY A 126 13.64 -6.69 -3.06
C GLY A 126 12.95 -5.45 -2.47
N SER A 127 13.68 -4.73 -1.63
CA SER A 127 13.21 -3.50 -1.01
C SER A 127 13.16 -2.35 -2.03
N LYS A 128 12.12 -1.54 -1.97
CA LYS A 128 11.91 -0.37 -2.82
C LYS A 128 11.88 0.87 -1.91
N TYR A 129 12.98 1.63 -1.89
CA TYR A 129 13.19 2.76 -0.97
C TYR A 129 12.69 4.08 -1.53
N VAL A 130 11.63 4.05 -2.33
CA VAL A 130 10.93 5.22 -2.85
C VAL A 130 9.43 5.05 -2.71
N LYS A 131 8.69 6.17 -2.82
CA LYS A 131 7.24 6.14 -2.77
C LYS A 131 6.66 5.32 -3.91
N SER A 132 5.84 4.33 -3.57
CA SER A 132 5.11 3.52 -4.53
C SER A 132 3.76 4.15 -4.90
N ASN A 133 3.24 3.79 -6.06
CA ASN A 133 1.92 4.17 -6.52
C ASN A 133 0.92 3.04 -6.28
N PRO A 134 0.05 3.14 -5.26
CA PRO A 134 -0.97 2.15 -4.94
C PRO A 134 -2.34 2.45 -5.57
N ILE A 135 -2.46 3.39 -6.52
CA ILE A 135 -3.73 3.71 -7.17
C ILE A 135 -4.31 2.47 -7.84
N GLY A 136 -5.60 2.21 -7.61
CA GLY A 136 -6.33 1.05 -8.11
C GLY A 136 -6.29 -0.18 -7.20
N ILE A 137 -5.30 -0.30 -6.31
CA ILE A 137 -5.15 -1.51 -5.48
C ILE A 137 -6.19 -1.61 -4.37
N TYR A 138 -6.60 -0.48 -3.79
CA TYR A 138 -7.58 -0.48 -2.69
C TYR A 138 -8.93 -1.01 -3.15
N GLN A 139 -9.38 -0.56 -4.32
CA GLN A 139 -10.62 -1.05 -4.91
C GLN A 139 -10.49 -2.52 -5.34
N ALA A 140 -9.38 -2.91 -5.96
CA ALA A 140 -9.13 -4.28 -6.40
C ALA A 140 -9.10 -5.26 -5.21
N VAL A 141 -8.47 -4.91 -4.09
CA VAL A 141 -8.49 -5.68 -2.84
C VAL A 141 -9.92 -5.81 -2.32
N LYS A 142 -10.67 -4.70 -2.24
CA LYS A 142 -12.06 -4.70 -1.80
C LYS A 142 -12.94 -5.63 -2.61
N ASP A 143 -12.75 -5.67 -3.92
CA ASP A 143 -13.55 -6.54 -4.81
C ASP A 143 -13.19 -8.02 -4.61
N LYS A 144 -11.91 -8.36 -4.40
CA LYS A 144 -11.50 -9.72 -4.03
C LYS A 144 -12.08 -10.17 -2.69
N LEU A 145 -12.05 -9.30 -1.68
CA LEU A 145 -12.65 -9.58 -0.37
C LEU A 145 -14.17 -9.83 -0.49
N LYS A 146 -14.88 -8.99 -1.24
CA LYS A 146 -16.31 -9.20 -1.53
C LYS A 146 -16.61 -10.52 -2.23
N SER A 147 -15.70 -11.04 -3.03
CA SER A 147 -15.83 -12.36 -3.65
C SER A 147 -15.50 -13.52 -2.69
N GLY A 148 -15.25 -13.24 -1.42
CA GLY A 148 -14.95 -14.24 -0.39
C GLY A 148 -13.49 -14.71 -0.37
N LYS A 149 -12.62 -14.13 -1.17
CA LYS A 149 -11.19 -14.49 -1.20
C LYS A 149 -10.47 -13.93 0.01
N LYS A 150 -9.50 -14.69 0.54
CA LYS A 150 -8.52 -14.17 1.50
C LYS A 150 -7.50 -13.33 0.76
N VAL A 151 -7.20 -12.14 1.25
CA VAL A 151 -6.23 -11.24 0.63
C VAL A 151 -5.14 -10.87 1.63
N LEU A 152 -3.90 -11.02 1.22
CA LEU A 152 -2.73 -10.51 1.92
C LEU A 152 -2.30 -9.19 1.26
N PHE A 153 -2.34 -8.10 2.01
CA PHE A 153 -1.83 -6.80 1.60
C PHE A 153 -0.50 -6.52 2.31
N ILE A 154 0.58 -6.35 1.55
CA ILE A 154 1.91 -5.99 2.06
C ILE A 154 2.20 -4.56 1.66
N GLY A 155 2.34 -3.66 2.64
CA GLY A 155 2.54 -2.24 2.36
C GLY A 155 3.21 -1.49 3.50
N LEU A 156 3.42 -0.20 3.29
CA LEU A 156 3.89 0.72 4.34
C LEU A 156 2.77 0.95 5.37
N PRO A 157 3.09 1.32 6.62
CA PRO A 157 2.08 1.55 7.67
C PRO A 157 0.96 2.49 7.26
N CYS A 158 1.28 3.58 6.55
CA CYS A 158 0.28 4.51 6.03
C CYS A 158 -0.67 3.86 4.99
N GLN A 159 -0.16 2.96 4.17
CA GLN A 159 -0.94 2.24 3.17
C GLN A 159 -1.82 1.17 3.82
N VAL A 160 -1.28 0.43 4.79
CA VAL A 160 -2.03 -0.59 5.55
C VAL A 160 -3.14 0.05 6.38
N SER A 161 -2.85 1.13 7.10
CA SER A 161 -3.87 1.87 7.86
C SER A 161 -5.00 2.36 6.95
N SER A 162 -4.65 2.97 5.81
CA SER A 162 -5.65 3.40 4.83
C SER A 162 -6.40 2.24 4.17
N MET A 163 -5.76 1.09 3.95
CA MET A 163 -6.44 -0.12 3.45
C MET A 163 -7.51 -0.58 4.44
N ARG A 164 -7.19 -0.63 5.73
CA ARG A 164 -8.17 -0.97 6.77
C ARG A 164 -9.34 0.02 6.81
N ASN A 165 -9.07 1.31 6.72
CA ASN A 165 -10.12 2.32 6.62
C ASN A 165 -10.98 2.16 5.35
N TYR A 166 -10.37 1.74 4.23
CA TYR A 166 -11.04 1.57 2.93
C TYR A 166 -12.00 0.38 2.89
N VAL A 167 -11.56 -0.78 3.40
CA VAL A 167 -12.37 -2.01 3.38
C VAL A 167 -13.09 -2.25 4.69
N ARG A 168 -12.74 -1.51 5.75
CA ARG A 168 -13.15 -1.73 7.14
C ARG A 168 -12.63 -3.08 7.65
N ASP A 169 -13.14 -3.53 8.80
CA ASP A 169 -12.71 -4.79 9.42
C ASP A 169 -13.27 -6.00 8.64
N ASP A 170 -12.54 -6.43 7.62
CA ASP A 170 -12.85 -7.67 6.90
C ASP A 170 -11.94 -8.79 7.41
N ARG A 171 -12.57 -9.89 7.89
CA ARG A 171 -11.86 -11.06 8.45
C ARG A 171 -10.97 -11.79 7.45
N ASN A 172 -11.19 -11.58 6.16
CA ASN A 172 -10.39 -12.17 5.09
C ASN A 172 -9.22 -11.28 4.66
N LEU A 173 -9.11 -10.06 5.22
CA LEU A 173 -7.97 -9.19 4.99
C LEU A 173 -6.85 -9.50 5.99
N TYR A 174 -5.71 -9.89 5.47
CA TYR A 174 -4.44 -10.03 6.19
C TYR A 174 -3.53 -8.89 5.77
N THR A 175 -2.85 -8.26 6.72
CA THR A 175 -1.95 -7.14 6.44
C THR A 175 -0.57 -7.39 7.00
N VAL A 176 0.45 -6.96 6.26
CA VAL A 176 1.83 -6.90 6.71
C VAL A 176 2.31 -5.46 6.61
N ASP A 177 2.60 -4.87 7.75
CA ASP A 177 3.23 -3.57 7.84
C ASP A 177 4.74 -3.71 7.67
N LEU A 178 5.30 -3.03 6.69
CA LEU A 178 6.75 -2.91 6.56
C LEU A 178 7.24 -1.83 7.52
N ILE A 179 8.37 -2.07 8.18
CA ILE A 179 9.01 -1.01 9.00
C ILE A 179 9.42 0.13 8.08
N CYS A 180 8.95 1.34 8.37
CA CYS A 180 9.14 2.51 7.53
C CYS A 180 9.55 3.72 8.36
N HIS A 181 10.69 4.32 8.01
CA HIS A 181 11.20 5.58 8.58
C HIS A 181 10.94 6.79 7.68
N GLY A 182 10.15 6.62 6.65
CA GLY A 182 9.88 7.57 5.58
C GLY A 182 10.17 6.97 4.21
N SER A 183 9.58 7.55 3.19
CA SER A 183 9.75 7.09 1.82
C SER A 183 9.84 8.34 0.92
N PRO A 184 10.99 8.62 0.32
CA PRO A 184 11.19 9.80 -0.50
C PRO A 184 10.32 9.77 -1.75
N SER A 185 10.12 10.94 -2.36
CA SER A 185 9.47 11.06 -3.66
C SER A 185 10.22 10.25 -4.72
N VAL A 186 9.46 9.65 -5.63
CA VAL A 186 10.02 8.97 -6.80
C VAL A 186 10.78 9.95 -7.73
N LYS A 187 10.46 11.24 -7.68
CA LYS A 187 11.16 12.30 -8.44
C LYS A 187 12.64 12.38 -8.09
N ILE A 188 13.02 12.13 -6.83
CA ILE A 188 14.43 12.11 -6.42
C ILE A 188 15.19 11.01 -7.17
N LEU A 189 14.61 9.82 -7.28
CA LEU A 189 15.21 8.74 -8.05
C LEU A 189 15.28 9.09 -9.55
N GLN A 190 14.23 9.69 -10.10
CA GLN A 190 14.18 10.10 -11.50
C GLN A 190 15.29 11.12 -11.82
N GLN A 191 15.45 12.14 -10.97
CA GLN A 191 16.52 13.14 -11.11
C GLN A 191 17.94 12.55 -11.00
N ALA A 192 18.11 11.53 -10.15
CA ALA A 192 19.40 10.87 -10.00
C ALA A 192 19.75 9.94 -11.18
N MET A 193 18.80 9.64 -12.06
CA MET A 193 18.97 8.78 -13.23
C MET A 193 19.13 9.56 -14.55
N GLU A 194 18.96 10.89 -14.51
CA GLU A 194 19.23 11.84 -15.60
C GLU A 194 20.70 12.28 -15.59
#